data_c322e60ebaea6d50fe1217cc49289739
#
_entry.id   c322e60ebaea6d50fe1217cc49289739
#
_cell.length_a   1.000
_cell.length_b   1.000
_cell.length_c   1.000
_cell.angle_alpha   90.00
_cell.angle_beta   90.00
_cell.angle_gamma   90.00
#
_symmetry.space_group_name_H-M   'P 1'
#
loop_
_entity.id
_entity.type
_entity.pdbx_description
1 polymer ?
#
loop_
_entity_poly.entity_id
_entity_poly.type
_entity_poly.pdbx_seq_one_letter_code
_entity_poly.pdbx_strand_id
1 'polypeptide(L)'
;MRVDTRRGFAQLPDLLLAVMAAPAFGVIIDRDELGVEVGAGRLAEVQEEILSLCAAGHAPVIWGGPVLEGMARTGRATGAEVTDAAAAERAEGVLLTAGPNAAAAAAALDDVLRRMHGHQRKRTALLRRLRSWSDDPGAAPDASGCDPRSAA
;
A
#
# COMPACT_ATOMS: atom_id res chain seq x y z
N MET A 1 13.40 3.43 -5.10
CA MET A 1 12.87 4.77 -4.74
C MET A 1 12.03 4.64 -3.49
N ARG A 2 12.12 5.59 -2.52
CA ARG A 2 11.29 5.61 -1.31
C ARG A 2 10.25 6.74 -1.41
N VAL A 3 9.01 6.43 -1.03
CA VAL A 3 7.90 7.39 -0.94
C VAL A 3 7.57 7.58 0.54
N ASP A 4 7.98 8.70 1.09
CA ASP A 4 7.92 9.05 2.51
C ASP A 4 7.32 10.45 2.76
N THR A 5 7.06 11.22 1.70
CA THR A 5 6.57 12.59 1.80
C THR A 5 5.34 12.81 0.93
N ARG A 6 4.50 13.76 1.34
CA ARG A 6 3.35 14.23 0.56
C ARG A 6 3.78 14.69 -0.84
N ARG A 7 4.92 15.38 -0.95
CA ARG A 7 5.44 15.84 -2.24
C ARG A 7 5.89 14.66 -3.12
N GLY A 8 6.59 13.67 -2.54
CA GLY A 8 6.99 12.47 -3.25
C GLY A 8 5.79 11.70 -3.78
N PHE A 9 4.72 11.58 -3.00
CA PHE A 9 3.47 11.00 -3.44
C PHE A 9 2.81 11.80 -4.58
N ALA A 10 2.70 13.12 -4.45
CA ALA A 10 2.09 13.97 -5.48
C ALA A 10 2.84 13.93 -6.83
N GLN A 11 4.15 13.72 -6.80
CA GLN A 11 5.00 13.62 -7.99
C GLN A 11 5.28 12.18 -8.42
N LEU A 12 4.65 11.20 -7.78
CA LEU A 12 4.93 9.78 -8.01
C LEU A 12 4.82 9.35 -9.48
N PRO A 13 3.83 9.80 -10.28
CA PRO A 13 3.76 9.44 -11.69
C PRO A 13 5.01 9.85 -12.48
N ASP A 14 5.47 11.08 -12.31
CA ASP A 14 6.67 11.59 -12.99
C ASP A 14 7.93 10.87 -12.52
N LEU A 15 8.02 10.62 -11.21
CA LEU A 15 9.14 9.89 -10.61
C LEU A 15 9.18 8.44 -11.11
N LEU A 16 8.04 7.76 -11.25
CA LEU A 16 7.96 6.42 -11.83
C LEU A 16 8.47 6.42 -13.27
N LEU A 17 7.98 7.34 -14.11
CA LEU A 17 8.46 7.46 -15.48
C LEU A 17 9.98 7.68 -15.55
N ALA A 18 10.53 8.50 -14.67
CA ALA A 18 11.97 8.76 -14.62
C ALA A 18 12.78 7.51 -14.21
N VAL A 19 12.32 6.77 -13.19
CA VAL A 19 13.07 5.59 -12.70
C VAL A 19 12.89 4.35 -13.59
N MET A 20 11.84 4.27 -14.40
CA MET A 20 11.64 3.19 -15.38
C MET A 20 12.75 3.12 -16.44
N ALA A 21 13.52 4.20 -16.64
CA ALA A 21 14.71 4.18 -17.49
C ALA A 21 15.89 3.38 -16.88
N ALA A 22 15.85 3.09 -15.57
CA ALA A 22 16.89 2.31 -14.91
C ALA A 22 16.71 0.80 -15.17
N PRO A 23 17.81 0.03 -15.26
CA PRO A 23 17.75 -1.41 -15.54
C PRO A 23 17.10 -2.21 -14.41
N ALA A 24 17.06 -1.67 -13.19
CA ALA A 24 16.36 -2.24 -12.04
C ALA A 24 15.86 -1.09 -11.15
N PHE A 25 14.61 -1.15 -10.78
CA PHE A 25 14.00 -0.17 -9.88
C PHE A 25 12.90 -0.82 -9.05
N GLY A 26 12.45 -0.12 -8.02
CA GLY A 26 11.33 -0.51 -7.18
C GLY A 26 10.94 0.66 -6.27
N VAL A 27 9.80 0.54 -5.65
CA VAL A 27 9.22 1.56 -4.76
C VAL A 27 9.10 0.99 -3.35
N ILE A 28 9.56 1.76 -2.36
CA ILE A 28 9.32 1.46 -0.95
C ILE A 28 8.31 2.49 -0.45
N ILE A 29 7.22 2.04 0.12
CA ILE A 29 6.27 2.90 0.85
C ILE A 29 6.76 2.99 2.29
N ASP A 30 7.22 4.16 2.71
CA ASP A 30 7.56 4.40 4.12
C ASP A 30 6.34 4.96 4.84
N ARG A 31 5.54 4.04 5.40
CA ARG A 31 4.22 4.36 5.94
C ARG A 31 4.25 5.21 7.20
N ASP A 32 5.33 5.14 7.98
CA ASP A 32 5.46 5.94 9.20
C ASP A 32 5.64 7.41 8.86
N GLU A 33 6.65 7.73 8.06
CA GLU A 33 6.92 9.08 7.64
C GLU A 33 5.79 9.63 6.76
N LEU A 34 5.29 8.82 5.83
CA LEU A 34 4.18 9.20 4.96
C LEU A 34 2.91 9.49 5.77
N GLY A 35 2.64 8.72 6.83
CA GLY A 35 1.50 8.93 7.72
C GLY A 35 1.55 10.25 8.48
N VAL A 36 2.74 10.71 8.85
CA VAL A 36 2.95 12.04 9.45
C VAL A 36 2.66 13.14 8.43
N GLU A 37 3.15 12.99 7.19
CA GLU A 37 3.03 13.98 6.12
C GLU A 37 1.61 14.14 5.56
N VAL A 38 0.88 13.04 5.37
CA VAL A 38 -0.45 13.06 4.75
C VAL A 38 -1.59 13.03 5.79
N GLY A 39 -1.26 12.70 7.03
CA GLY A 39 -2.21 12.46 8.10
C GLY A 39 -2.74 11.03 8.12
N ALA A 40 -2.87 10.46 9.32
CA ALA A 40 -3.25 9.05 9.53
C ALA A 40 -4.58 8.67 8.86
N GLY A 41 -5.55 9.60 8.81
CA GLY A 41 -6.85 9.34 8.18
C GLY A 41 -6.78 9.15 6.65
N ARG A 42 -5.75 9.69 6.00
CA ARG A 42 -5.56 9.58 4.55
C ARG A 42 -4.55 8.50 4.16
N LEU A 43 -3.79 8.00 5.11
CA LEU A 43 -2.70 7.06 4.84
C LEU A 43 -3.18 5.83 4.06
N ALA A 44 -4.32 5.26 4.43
CA ALA A 44 -4.88 4.09 3.75
C ALA A 44 -5.23 4.37 2.28
N GLU A 45 -5.82 5.55 2.00
CA GLU A 45 -6.12 5.99 0.62
C GLU A 45 -4.85 6.16 -0.20
N VAL A 46 -3.85 6.84 0.37
CA VAL A 46 -2.57 7.11 -0.28
C VAL A 46 -1.80 5.81 -0.59
N GLN A 47 -1.79 4.86 0.33
CA GLN A 47 -1.22 3.52 0.12
C GLN A 47 -1.86 2.80 -1.07
N GLU A 48 -3.20 2.83 -1.16
CA GLU A 48 -3.94 2.23 -2.27
C GLU A 48 -3.62 2.89 -3.61
N GLU A 49 -3.47 4.21 -3.64
CA GLU A 49 -3.09 4.94 -4.85
C GLU A 49 -1.67 4.61 -5.29
N ILE A 50 -0.70 4.54 -4.35
CA ILE A 50 0.68 4.15 -4.66
C ILE A 50 0.72 2.73 -5.24
N LEU A 51 0.06 1.77 -4.59
CA LEU A 51 -0.02 0.39 -5.09
C LEU A 51 -0.62 0.31 -6.48
N SER A 52 -1.69 1.08 -6.74
CA SER A 52 -2.36 1.10 -8.05
C SER A 52 -1.48 1.70 -9.14
N LEU A 53 -0.77 2.79 -8.85
CA LEU A 53 0.18 3.42 -9.78
C LEU A 53 1.35 2.49 -10.09
N CYS A 54 1.93 1.87 -9.06
CA CYS A 54 3.03 0.94 -9.22
C CYS A 54 2.61 -0.32 -10.00
N ALA A 55 1.42 -0.84 -9.74
CA ALA A 55 0.88 -1.97 -10.52
C ALA A 55 0.70 -1.60 -12.01
N ALA A 56 0.20 -0.39 -12.32
CA ALA A 56 0.07 0.09 -13.69
C ALA A 56 1.43 0.29 -14.38
N GLY A 57 2.45 0.70 -13.63
CA GLY A 57 3.83 0.89 -14.10
C GLY A 57 4.69 -0.37 -14.03
N HIS A 58 4.14 -1.52 -13.65
CA HIS A 58 4.91 -2.75 -13.39
C HIS A 58 6.12 -2.54 -12.46
N ALA A 59 5.99 -1.61 -11.50
CA ALA A 59 7.00 -1.28 -10.51
C ALA A 59 6.82 -2.15 -9.27
N PRO A 60 7.78 -2.97 -8.87
CA PRO A 60 7.68 -3.74 -7.63
C PRO A 60 7.64 -2.82 -6.41
N VAL A 61 6.79 -3.16 -5.46
CA VAL A 61 6.58 -2.38 -4.24
C VAL A 61 7.07 -3.17 -3.03
N ILE A 62 7.75 -2.48 -2.13
CA ILE A 62 8.08 -2.97 -0.80
C ILE A 62 7.20 -2.24 0.21
N TRP A 63 6.44 -3.02 0.97
CA TRP A 63 5.61 -2.54 2.07
C TRP A 63 6.49 -2.25 3.28
N GLY A 64 6.79 -0.99 3.52
CA GLY A 64 7.63 -0.52 4.62
C GLY A 64 6.80 0.05 5.77
N GLY A 65 7.46 0.28 6.91
CA GLY A 65 6.87 0.68 8.17
C GLY A 65 6.83 -0.48 9.18
N PRO A 66 6.25 -0.30 10.37
CA PRO A 66 6.28 -1.28 11.45
C PRO A 66 5.29 -2.43 11.20
N VAL A 67 5.69 -3.41 10.39
CA VAL A 67 4.91 -4.62 10.18
C VAL A 67 5.25 -5.64 11.26
N LEU A 68 4.24 -6.13 11.97
CA LEU A 68 4.35 -7.10 13.08
C LEU A 68 5.40 -6.68 14.14
N GLU A 69 5.46 -5.39 14.46
CA GLU A 69 6.43 -4.85 15.43
C GLU A 69 6.25 -5.46 16.82
N GLY A 70 5.03 -5.53 17.33
CA GLY A 70 4.72 -6.18 18.60
C GLY A 70 5.13 -7.65 18.60
N MET A 71 4.89 -8.36 17.49
CA MET A 71 5.34 -9.75 17.33
C MET A 71 6.87 -9.84 17.35
N ALA A 72 7.57 -8.99 16.63
CA ALA A 72 9.04 -8.98 16.60
C ALA A 72 9.66 -8.65 17.95
N ARG A 73 9.05 -7.76 18.73
CA ARG A 73 9.55 -7.32 20.03
C ARG A 73 9.15 -8.25 21.18
N THR A 74 7.90 -8.68 21.23
CA THR A 74 7.31 -9.37 22.40
C THR A 74 6.91 -10.82 22.14
N GLY A 75 6.94 -11.28 20.89
CA GLY A 75 6.48 -12.59 20.47
C GLY A 75 4.95 -12.70 20.33
N ARG A 76 4.21 -11.58 20.41
CA ARG A 76 2.74 -11.56 20.33
C ARG A 76 2.29 -10.50 19.33
N ALA A 77 1.55 -10.90 18.31
CA ALA A 77 0.91 -9.98 17.38
C ALA A 77 -0.44 -9.50 17.91
N THR A 78 -0.79 -8.26 17.62
CA THR A 78 -2.14 -7.73 17.80
C THR A 78 -3.00 -8.01 16.57
N GLY A 79 -4.33 -7.93 16.71
CA GLY A 79 -5.24 -8.06 15.55
C GLY A 79 -5.01 -6.97 14.50
N ALA A 80 -4.64 -5.76 14.90
CA ALA A 80 -4.30 -4.66 13.99
C ALA A 80 -3.05 -4.98 13.16
N GLU A 81 -2.01 -5.52 13.80
CA GLU A 81 -0.79 -5.92 13.10
C GLU A 81 -1.02 -7.07 12.10
N VAL A 82 -1.88 -8.04 12.45
CA VAL A 82 -2.25 -9.13 11.53
C VAL A 82 -3.05 -8.58 10.33
N THR A 83 -3.94 -7.62 10.56
CA THR A 83 -4.71 -6.97 9.47
C THR A 83 -3.79 -6.15 8.56
N ASP A 84 -2.82 -5.43 9.13
CA ASP A 84 -1.82 -4.69 8.38
C ASP A 84 -0.91 -5.62 7.55
N ALA A 85 -0.45 -6.71 8.16
CA ALA A 85 0.29 -7.76 7.45
C ALA A 85 -0.50 -8.36 6.28
N ALA A 86 -1.81 -8.53 6.45
CA ALA A 86 -2.68 -9.02 5.39
C ALA A 86 -2.81 -8.02 4.22
N ALA A 87 -2.77 -6.71 4.50
CA ALA A 87 -2.77 -5.67 3.46
C ALA A 87 -1.47 -5.66 2.65
N ALA A 88 -0.36 -6.04 3.26
CA ALA A 88 0.96 -6.12 2.63
C ALA A 88 1.06 -7.20 1.53
N GLU A 89 0.10 -8.13 1.42
CA GLU A 89 0.06 -9.15 0.36
C GLU A 89 0.02 -8.55 -1.05
N ARG A 90 -0.38 -7.30 -1.18
CA ARG A 90 -0.44 -6.59 -2.47
C ARG A 90 0.91 -6.03 -2.93
N ALA A 91 1.94 -6.11 -2.10
CA ALA A 91 3.31 -5.71 -2.41
C ALA A 91 4.17 -6.94 -2.69
N GLU A 92 5.24 -6.77 -3.47
CA GLU A 92 6.18 -7.83 -3.79
C GLU A 92 7.16 -8.12 -2.66
N GLY A 93 7.26 -7.25 -1.68
CA GLY A 93 8.10 -7.45 -0.50
C GLY A 93 7.56 -6.72 0.73
N VAL A 94 7.96 -7.19 1.90
CA VAL A 94 7.60 -6.59 3.18
C VAL A 94 8.86 -6.35 4.01
N LEU A 95 8.99 -5.14 4.54
CA LEU A 95 10.07 -4.80 5.45
C LEU A 95 9.63 -5.08 6.89
N LEU A 96 10.17 -6.12 7.51
CA LEU A 96 9.88 -6.46 8.90
C LEU A 96 10.73 -5.64 9.86
N THR A 97 10.14 -5.30 10.99
CA THR A 97 10.86 -4.68 12.11
C THR A 97 11.84 -5.68 12.73
N ALA A 98 13.06 -5.23 13.00
CA ALA A 98 14.05 -6.03 13.70
C ALA A 98 13.66 -6.21 15.18
N GLY A 99 13.93 -7.39 15.74
CA GLY A 99 13.64 -7.67 17.12
C GLY A 99 14.06 -9.08 17.55
N PRO A 100 14.03 -9.39 18.85
CA PRO A 100 14.43 -10.70 19.36
C PRO A 100 13.58 -11.85 18.82
N ASN A 101 12.35 -11.58 18.40
CA ASN A 101 11.44 -12.57 17.83
C ASN A 101 11.22 -12.36 16.31
N ALA A 102 12.17 -11.74 15.59
CA ALA A 102 12.04 -11.46 14.15
C ALA A 102 11.78 -12.72 13.32
N ALA A 103 12.38 -13.85 13.66
CA ALA A 103 12.14 -15.14 12.99
C ALA A 103 10.68 -15.60 13.17
N ALA A 104 10.11 -15.44 14.36
CA ALA A 104 8.71 -15.76 14.61
C ALA A 104 7.76 -14.78 13.88
N ALA A 105 8.13 -13.50 13.81
CA ALA A 105 7.38 -12.51 13.05
C ALA A 105 7.40 -12.82 11.54
N ALA A 106 8.53 -13.26 10.99
CA ALA A 106 8.63 -13.69 9.61
C ALA A 106 7.77 -14.92 9.31
N ALA A 107 7.77 -15.91 10.21
CA ALA A 107 6.92 -17.08 10.07
C ALA A 107 5.41 -16.74 10.16
N ALA A 108 5.05 -15.83 11.05
CA ALA A 108 3.66 -15.34 11.18
C ALA A 108 3.24 -14.57 9.92
N LEU A 109 4.10 -13.71 9.39
CA LEU A 109 3.86 -12.99 8.13
C LEU A 109 3.63 -13.96 6.99
N ASP A 110 4.50 -14.95 6.82
CA ASP A 110 4.39 -15.96 5.75
C ASP A 110 3.06 -16.75 5.84
N ASP A 111 2.61 -17.12 7.04
CA ASP A 111 1.30 -17.78 7.23
C ASP A 111 0.13 -16.85 6.84
N VAL A 112 0.17 -15.58 7.24
CA VAL A 112 -0.85 -14.59 6.88
C VAL A 112 -0.89 -14.38 5.37
N LEU A 113 0.24 -14.14 4.72
CA LEU A 113 0.32 -13.90 3.28
C LEU A 113 -0.18 -15.11 2.48
N ARG A 114 0.21 -16.33 2.86
CA ARG A 114 -0.31 -17.55 2.21
C ARG A 114 -1.83 -17.68 2.30
N ARG A 115 -2.42 -17.36 3.43
CA ARG A 115 -3.88 -17.40 3.62
C ARG A 115 -4.57 -16.31 2.78
N MET A 116 -3.97 -15.13 2.66
CA MET A 116 -4.55 -14.00 1.93
C MET A 116 -4.42 -14.12 0.42
N HIS A 117 -3.43 -14.83 -0.09
CA HIS A 117 -3.14 -14.95 -1.52
C HIS A 117 -4.35 -15.33 -2.39
N GLY A 118 -5.19 -16.26 -1.93
CA GLY A 118 -6.41 -16.67 -2.65
C GLY A 118 -7.53 -15.62 -2.65
N HIS A 119 -7.51 -14.68 -1.69
CA HIS A 119 -8.55 -13.66 -1.54
C HIS A 119 -8.25 -12.41 -2.39
N GLN A 120 -6.99 -12.08 -2.60
CA GLN A 120 -6.59 -10.89 -3.35
C GLN A 120 -6.76 -11.04 -4.88
N ARG A 121 -6.63 -12.24 -5.42
CA ARG A 121 -6.81 -12.52 -6.86
C ARG A 121 -8.19 -12.15 -7.43
N LYS A 122 -9.21 -11.99 -6.58
CA LYS A 122 -10.57 -11.61 -7.01
C LYS A 122 -10.79 -10.11 -7.15
N ARG A 123 -9.84 -9.28 -6.75
CA ARG A 123 -9.92 -7.83 -6.89
C ARG A 123 -9.17 -7.38 -8.15
N THR A 124 -9.84 -7.44 -9.29
CA THR A 124 -9.40 -6.64 -10.44
C THR A 124 -9.53 -5.19 -10.05
N ALA A 125 -8.39 -4.47 -9.98
CA ALA A 125 -8.38 -3.06 -9.68
C ALA A 125 -9.15 -2.32 -10.79
N LEU A 126 -10.31 -1.79 -10.48
CA LEU A 126 -10.98 -0.82 -11.33
C LEU A 126 -10.14 0.46 -11.23
N LEU A 127 -9.37 0.74 -12.27
CA LEU A 127 -8.60 1.97 -12.39
C LEU A 127 -9.60 3.14 -12.49
N ARG A 128 -9.85 3.79 -11.38
CA ARG A 128 -10.55 5.06 -11.33
C ARG A 128 -9.53 6.20 -11.42
N ARG A 129 -10.00 7.39 -11.82
CA ARG A 129 -9.17 8.58 -11.78
C ARG A 129 -8.62 8.78 -10.37
N LEU A 130 -7.30 8.90 -10.23
CA LEU A 130 -6.66 9.11 -8.94
C LEU A 130 -6.98 10.52 -8.44
N ARG A 131 -7.29 10.66 -7.17
CA ARG A 131 -7.59 11.96 -6.54
C ARG A 131 -6.41 12.91 -6.56
N SER A 132 -5.19 12.36 -6.52
CA SER A 132 -3.95 13.13 -6.65
C SER A 132 -3.82 13.91 -7.96
N TRP A 133 -4.61 13.54 -8.97
CA TRP A 133 -4.61 14.22 -10.29
C TRP A 133 -5.72 15.24 -10.45
N SER A 134 -6.54 15.46 -9.44
CA SER A 134 -7.52 16.53 -9.43
C SER A 134 -6.92 17.73 -8.71
N ASP A 135 -6.80 18.85 -9.40
CA ASP A 135 -6.37 20.14 -8.82
C ASP A 135 -7.40 20.72 -7.84
N ASP A 136 -8.54 20.06 -7.66
CA ASP A 136 -9.60 20.47 -6.75
C ASP A 136 -9.60 19.62 -5.47
N PRO A 137 -9.07 20.15 -4.35
CA PRO A 137 -9.06 19.45 -3.06
C PRO A 137 -10.46 19.25 -2.45
N GLY A 138 -11.51 19.79 -3.06
CA GLY A 138 -12.90 19.75 -2.60
C GLY A 138 -13.86 18.98 -3.50
N ALA A 139 -13.41 18.36 -4.59
CA ALA A 139 -14.28 17.57 -5.45
C ALA A 139 -14.86 16.38 -4.68
N ALA A 140 -16.13 16.46 -4.34
CA ALA A 140 -16.88 15.35 -3.75
C ALA A 140 -16.83 14.14 -4.71
N PRO A 141 -16.84 12.91 -4.18
CA PRO A 141 -16.86 11.70 -5.02
C PRO A 141 -18.08 11.78 -5.95
N ASP A 142 -17.81 11.64 -7.25
CA ASP A 142 -18.86 11.57 -8.26
C ASP A 142 -19.76 10.35 -7.96
N ALA A 143 -20.94 10.61 -7.46
CA ALA A 143 -21.95 9.62 -7.10
C ALA A 143 -22.71 9.08 -8.33
N SER A 144 -22.22 9.36 -9.54
CA SER A 144 -22.85 8.94 -10.80
C SER A 144 -22.34 7.55 -11.25
N GLY A 145 -22.72 6.50 -10.55
CA GLY A 145 -22.30 5.18 -11.03
C GLY A 145 -22.84 3.99 -10.27
N CYS A 146 -24.12 4.00 -9.94
CA CYS A 146 -24.90 2.75 -9.84
C CYS A 146 -26.38 3.07 -9.61
N ASP A 147 -27.12 3.28 -10.68
CA ASP A 147 -28.58 3.17 -10.61
C ASP A 147 -28.96 1.72 -10.89
N PRO A 148 -29.40 0.94 -9.88
CA PRO A 148 -29.81 -0.44 -10.08
C PRO A 148 -31.22 -0.60 -10.68
N ARG A 149 -31.83 0.45 -11.25
CA ARG A 149 -33.23 0.43 -11.69
C ARG A 149 -33.45 0.56 -13.20
N SER A 150 -32.50 0.21 -14.04
CA SER A 150 -32.77 0.13 -15.47
C SER A 150 -32.69 -1.30 -16.00
N ALA A 151 -33.32 -2.26 -15.30
CA ALA A 151 -33.60 -3.59 -15.82
C ALA A 151 -35.04 -3.94 -15.45
N ALA A 152 -35.98 -3.46 -16.25
CA ALA A 152 -37.34 -3.99 -16.38
C ALA A 152 -37.69 -4.05 -17.87
#